data_7f5dd67101ee2abda973eaf8bcea4d25
#
_entry.id   7f5dd67101ee2abda973eaf8bcea4d25
#
_cell.length_a   1.000
_cell.length_b   1.000
_cell.length_c   1.000
_cell.angle_alpha   90.00
_cell.angle_beta   90.00
_cell.angle_gamma   90.00
#
_symmetry.space_group_name_H-M   'P 1'
#
loop_
_entity.id
_entity.type
_entity.pdbx_description
1 polymer ?
#
loop_
_entity_poly.entity_id
_entity_poly.type
_entity_poly.pdbx_seq_one_letter_code
_entity_poly.pdbx_strand_id
1 'polypeptide(L)'
;NTVNTSRIAEALLWVSYTVIALFLAVICFRSFGFRIGVLGGSMEPGIVQGQNVLVNKLAYRMSTPQRGDVVAFYPGGDDKMHPSVKRVVAIPGDSVQILNGVLLVNGIPCSYSDGYSSISEAGLAADMEILEDSQYFVMGDNPEDSEDSRSAGIGTVQDEDIIGSVWLALPADGSR
;
A
#
# COMPACT_ATOMS: atom_id res chain seq x y z
N ASN A 1 25.80 3.67 -56.44
CA ASN A 1 25.54 3.52 -55.00
C ASN A 1 24.04 3.45 -54.76
N THR A 2 23.42 2.30 -55.08
CA THR A 2 22.06 1.99 -54.67
C THR A 2 22.09 1.68 -53.16
N VAL A 3 21.80 2.67 -52.33
CA VAL A 3 21.59 2.43 -50.93
C VAL A 3 20.44 1.43 -50.81
N ASN A 4 20.74 0.27 -50.24
CA ASN A 4 19.77 -0.81 -50.15
C ASN A 4 18.64 -0.40 -49.23
N THR A 5 17.56 0.12 -49.80
CA THR A 5 16.41 0.68 -49.06
C THR A 5 15.79 -0.33 -48.09
N SER A 6 15.94 -1.67 -48.35
CA SER A 6 15.49 -2.69 -47.45
C SER A 6 16.31 -2.74 -46.14
N ARG A 7 17.64 -2.57 -46.23
CA ARG A 7 18.50 -2.53 -45.03
C ARG A 7 18.25 -1.31 -44.16
N ILE A 8 17.92 -0.14 -44.78
CA ILE A 8 17.56 1.06 -44.05
C ILE A 8 16.24 0.84 -43.36
N ALA A 9 15.24 0.26 -44.03
CA ALA A 9 13.94 -0.04 -43.42
C ALA A 9 14.08 -1.02 -42.23
N GLU A 10 14.88 -2.08 -42.39
CA GLU A 10 15.17 -3.00 -41.28
C GLU A 10 15.88 -2.33 -40.11
N ALA A 11 16.86 -1.48 -40.37
CA ALA A 11 17.55 -0.73 -39.34
C ALA A 11 16.59 0.22 -38.60
N LEU A 12 15.70 0.91 -39.29
CA LEU A 12 14.69 1.78 -38.68
C LEU A 12 13.69 1.00 -37.81
N LEU A 13 13.29 -0.21 -38.24
CA LEU A 13 12.45 -1.09 -37.45
C LEU A 13 13.14 -1.52 -36.16
N TRP A 14 14.39 -1.95 -36.20
CA TRP A 14 15.16 -2.32 -35.01
C TRP A 14 15.36 -1.16 -34.05
N VAL A 15 15.62 0.05 -34.57
CA VAL A 15 15.71 1.27 -33.76
C VAL A 15 14.36 1.56 -33.08
N SER A 16 13.25 1.44 -33.81
CA SER A 16 11.92 1.68 -33.23
C SER A 16 11.58 0.68 -32.12
N TYR A 17 11.89 -0.62 -32.31
CA TYR A 17 11.68 -1.63 -31.28
C TYR A 17 12.52 -1.37 -30.02
N THR A 18 13.79 -0.97 -30.19
CA THR A 18 14.65 -0.62 -29.04
C THR A 18 14.12 0.59 -28.29
N VAL A 19 13.67 1.62 -28.99
CA VAL A 19 13.07 2.81 -28.36
C VAL A 19 11.79 2.45 -27.59
N ILE A 20 10.91 1.66 -28.20
CA ILE A 20 9.68 1.18 -27.54
C ILE A 20 10.01 0.35 -26.30
N ALA A 21 10.96 -0.58 -26.42
CA ALA A 21 11.36 -1.44 -25.29
C ALA A 21 11.94 -0.62 -24.14
N LEU A 22 12.79 0.37 -24.42
CA LEU A 22 13.33 1.29 -23.41
C LEU A 22 12.24 2.13 -22.76
N PHE A 23 11.30 2.63 -23.56
CA PHE A 23 10.18 3.40 -23.04
C PHE A 23 9.30 2.57 -22.09
N LEU A 24 8.97 1.33 -22.49
CA LEU A 24 8.23 0.39 -21.64
C LEU A 24 8.99 0.03 -20.37
N ALA A 25 10.31 -0.18 -20.46
CA ALA A 25 11.15 -0.44 -19.29
C ALA A 25 11.16 0.72 -18.31
N VAL A 26 11.22 1.96 -18.80
CA VAL A 26 11.14 3.17 -17.95
C VAL A 26 9.77 3.27 -17.28
N ILE A 27 8.68 3.02 -18.00
CA ILE A 27 7.33 3.01 -17.41
C ILE A 27 7.23 1.94 -16.32
N CYS A 28 7.66 0.72 -16.60
CA CYS A 28 7.68 -0.36 -15.61
C CYS A 28 8.47 0.04 -14.37
N PHE A 29 9.69 0.54 -14.54
CA PHE A 29 10.54 0.92 -13.43
C PHE A 29 9.91 2.03 -12.56
N ARG A 30 9.31 3.05 -13.18
CA ARG A 30 8.62 4.13 -12.46
C ARG A 30 7.36 3.67 -11.76
N SER A 31 6.68 2.66 -12.28
CA SER A 31 5.41 2.16 -11.74
C SER A 31 5.59 1.18 -10.59
N PHE A 32 6.58 0.31 -10.69
CA PHE A 32 6.82 -0.80 -9.75
C PHE A 32 8.06 -0.62 -8.88
N GLY A 33 8.91 0.36 -9.20
CA GLY A 33 10.20 0.59 -8.52
C GLY A 33 10.15 1.55 -7.34
N PHE A 34 8.98 2.03 -6.93
CA PHE A 34 8.88 2.95 -5.80
C PHE A 34 9.12 2.21 -4.49
N ARG A 35 10.16 2.62 -3.77
CA ARG A 35 10.60 1.98 -2.53
C ARG A 35 10.26 2.85 -1.34
N ILE A 36 9.78 2.23 -0.28
CA ILE A 36 9.54 2.86 1.02
C ILE A 36 10.28 2.04 2.07
N GLY A 37 11.10 2.71 2.90
CA GLY A 37 11.67 2.10 4.10
C GLY A 37 10.62 2.03 5.20
N VAL A 38 10.41 0.84 5.76
CA VAL A 38 9.44 0.66 6.85
C VAL A 38 10.08 1.08 8.17
N LEU A 39 9.46 2.06 8.81
CA LEU A 39 9.86 2.57 10.12
C LEU A 39 8.93 1.97 11.19
N GLY A 40 9.52 1.34 12.21
CA GLY A 40 8.76 0.70 13.30
C GLY A 40 8.25 -0.70 12.98
N GLY A 41 7.73 -1.37 14.02
CA GLY A 41 7.27 -2.77 13.98
C GLY A 41 5.79 -2.95 13.69
N SER A 42 5.10 -1.92 13.19
CA SER A 42 3.63 -1.93 13.06
C SER A 42 3.07 -2.99 12.12
N MET A 43 3.87 -3.50 11.20
CA MET A 43 3.47 -4.53 10.23
C MET A 43 4.11 -5.90 10.53
N GLU A 44 4.72 -6.04 11.69
CA GLU A 44 5.26 -7.34 12.13
C GLU A 44 4.13 -8.35 12.42
N PRO A 45 4.35 -9.63 12.17
CA PRO A 45 5.59 -10.26 11.69
C PRO A 45 5.76 -10.25 10.15
N GLY A 46 4.78 -9.80 9.40
CA GLY A 46 4.78 -9.87 7.94
C GLY A 46 5.84 -8.98 7.27
N ILE A 47 5.98 -7.75 7.75
CA ILE A 47 7.00 -6.80 7.31
C ILE A 47 7.72 -6.28 8.54
N VAL A 48 9.03 -6.51 8.61
CA VAL A 48 9.84 -6.19 9.78
C VAL A 48 10.46 -4.80 9.63
N GLN A 49 10.67 -4.13 10.75
CA GLN A 49 11.35 -2.83 10.81
C GLN A 49 12.66 -2.83 10.01
N GLY A 50 12.90 -1.76 9.25
CA GLY A 50 14.11 -1.58 8.44
C GLY A 50 14.08 -2.27 7.08
N GLN A 51 13.05 -3.05 6.76
CA GLN A 51 12.84 -3.56 5.42
C GLN A 51 12.42 -2.44 4.47
N ASN A 52 12.76 -2.61 3.19
CA ASN A 52 12.22 -1.80 2.11
C ASN A 52 11.07 -2.55 1.46
N VAL A 53 9.98 -1.86 1.18
CA VAL A 53 8.86 -2.40 0.41
C VAL A 53 8.80 -1.77 -0.97
N LEU A 54 8.37 -2.57 -1.95
CA LEU A 54 8.09 -2.10 -3.30
C LEU A 54 6.59 -1.81 -3.43
N VAL A 55 6.29 -0.62 -3.94
CA VAL A 55 4.93 -0.12 -4.09
C VAL A 55 4.56 -0.03 -5.57
N ASN A 56 3.45 -0.65 -5.94
CA ASN A 56 2.83 -0.53 -7.24
C ASN A 56 1.88 0.68 -7.26
N LYS A 57 2.33 1.78 -7.86
CA LYS A 57 1.56 3.02 -7.99
C LYS A 57 0.41 2.95 -9.00
N LEU A 58 0.38 1.92 -9.85
CA LEU A 58 -0.68 1.75 -10.86
C LEU A 58 -1.83 0.88 -10.35
N ALA A 59 -1.66 0.18 -9.22
CA ALA A 59 -2.64 -0.77 -8.72
C ALA A 59 -4.04 -0.17 -8.64
N TYR A 60 -4.16 1.05 -8.09
CA TYR A 60 -5.44 1.69 -7.82
C TYR A 60 -5.83 2.77 -8.84
N ARG A 61 -5.19 2.76 -10.03
CA ARG A 61 -5.67 3.57 -11.18
C ARG A 61 -6.81 2.90 -11.94
N MET A 62 -6.93 1.58 -11.84
CA MET A 62 -7.90 0.76 -12.56
C MET A 62 -8.76 -0.10 -11.63
N SER A 63 -8.45 -0.12 -10.35
CA SER A 63 -9.16 -0.83 -9.29
C SER A 63 -9.17 0.02 -8.02
N THR A 64 -9.94 -0.37 -7.04
CA THR A 64 -9.97 0.23 -5.70
C THR A 64 -9.26 -0.68 -4.70
N PRO A 65 -8.67 -0.14 -3.61
CA PRO A 65 -8.15 -0.94 -2.53
C PRO A 65 -9.19 -1.91 -1.98
N GLN A 66 -8.76 -3.13 -1.70
CA GLN A 66 -9.61 -4.19 -1.17
C GLN A 66 -9.23 -4.50 0.28
N ARG A 67 -10.17 -5.09 1.04
CA ARG A 67 -9.85 -5.58 2.38
C ARG A 67 -8.73 -6.61 2.33
N GLY A 68 -7.73 -6.45 3.18
CA GLY A 68 -6.53 -7.29 3.24
C GLY A 68 -5.34 -6.74 2.46
N ASP A 69 -5.54 -5.79 1.54
CA ASP A 69 -4.45 -5.15 0.81
C ASP A 69 -3.52 -4.41 1.79
N VAL A 70 -2.21 -4.56 1.57
CA VAL A 70 -1.22 -3.71 2.23
C VAL A 70 -0.95 -2.51 1.34
N VAL A 71 -1.20 -1.32 1.87
CA VAL A 71 -1.11 -0.07 1.14
C VAL A 71 -0.05 0.86 1.72
N ALA A 72 0.55 1.66 0.86
CA ALA A 72 1.35 2.80 1.24
C ALA A 72 0.52 4.07 1.03
N PHE A 73 0.53 4.98 1.99
CA PHE A 73 -0.24 6.21 1.95
C PHE A 73 0.47 7.35 2.70
N TYR A 74 0.08 8.58 2.43
CA TYR A 74 0.54 9.75 3.17
C TYR A 74 -0.42 10.05 4.33
N PRO A 75 0.04 10.01 5.60
CA PRO A 75 -0.78 10.36 6.74
C PRO A 75 -1.36 11.77 6.62
N GLY A 76 -2.70 11.91 6.74
CA GLY A 76 -3.39 13.19 6.62
C GLY A 76 -3.25 13.88 5.27
N GLY A 77 -2.87 13.15 4.21
CA GLY A 77 -2.69 13.70 2.86
C GLY A 77 -1.45 14.56 2.66
N ASP A 78 -0.55 14.65 3.64
CA ASP A 78 0.67 15.47 3.54
C ASP A 78 1.79 14.68 2.87
N ASP A 79 2.05 14.97 1.59
CA ASP A 79 3.10 14.33 0.78
C ASP A 79 4.54 14.67 1.21
N LYS A 80 4.70 15.59 2.17
CA LYS A 80 5.99 15.90 2.82
C LYS A 80 6.29 14.97 3.98
N MET A 81 5.28 14.29 4.50
CA MET A 81 5.47 13.30 5.55
C MET A 81 6.05 12.01 4.98
N HIS A 82 6.68 11.23 5.86
CA HIS A 82 7.13 9.88 5.49
C HIS A 82 5.91 9.00 5.23
N PRO A 83 5.84 8.30 4.09
CA PRO A 83 4.73 7.40 3.80
C PRO A 83 4.61 6.31 4.85
N SER A 84 3.38 6.01 5.25
CA SER A 84 3.04 4.91 6.14
C SER A 84 2.63 3.67 5.35
N VAL A 85 2.90 2.50 5.91
CA VAL A 85 2.50 1.21 5.34
C VAL A 85 1.58 0.53 6.34
N LYS A 86 0.34 0.23 5.93
CA LYS A 86 -0.68 -0.41 6.76
C LYS A 86 -1.55 -1.35 5.92
N ARG A 87 -2.34 -2.18 6.60
CA ARG A 87 -3.32 -3.05 5.95
C ARG A 87 -4.70 -2.42 5.93
N VAL A 88 -5.36 -2.47 4.79
CA VAL A 88 -6.77 -2.11 4.66
C VAL A 88 -7.61 -3.17 5.36
N VAL A 89 -8.29 -2.80 6.44
CA VAL A 89 -9.17 -3.72 7.17
C VAL A 89 -10.64 -3.50 6.81
N ALA A 90 -11.00 -2.27 6.41
CA ALA A 90 -12.34 -1.95 5.96
C ALA A 90 -12.31 -0.95 4.81
N ILE A 91 -13.32 -1.03 3.94
CA ILE A 91 -13.48 -0.25 2.70
C ILE A 91 -14.78 0.58 2.76
N PRO A 92 -15.01 1.53 1.83
CA PRO A 92 -16.25 2.33 1.80
C PRO A 92 -17.52 1.51 1.99
N GLY A 93 -18.41 1.99 2.86
CA GLY A 93 -19.66 1.33 3.22
C GLY A 93 -19.55 0.29 4.34
N ASP A 94 -18.35 -0.07 4.78
CA ASP A 94 -18.18 -0.97 5.92
C ASP A 94 -18.40 -0.26 7.25
N SER A 95 -18.84 -1.04 8.24
CA SER A 95 -18.79 -0.63 9.63
C SER A 95 -17.57 -1.24 10.33
N VAL A 96 -16.89 -0.42 11.14
CA VAL A 96 -15.72 -0.83 11.92
C VAL A 96 -15.99 -0.57 13.39
N GLN A 97 -15.63 -1.53 14.24
CA GLN A 97 -15.67 -1.36 15.69
C GLN A 97 -14.65 -2.27 16.35
N ILE A 98 -14.05 -1.81 17.43
CA ILE A 98 -13.25 -2.66 18.32
C ILE A 98 -14.04 -2.87 19.60
N LEU A 99 -14.48 -4.10 19.82
CA LEU A 99 -15.27 -4.48 20.98
C LEU A 99 -14.55 -5.58 21.78
N ASN A 100 -14.32 -5.32 23.07
CA ASN A 100 -13.59 -6.23 23.96
C ASN A 100 -12.22 -6.67 23.41
N GLY A 101 -11.51 -5.75 22.76
CA GLY A 101 -10.19 -6.01 22.18
C GLY A 101 -10.21 -6.74 20.83
N VAL A 102 -11.38 -6.97 20.25
CA VAL A 102 -11.53 -7.65 18.95
C VAL A 102 -11.97 -6.64 17.90
N LEU A 103 -11.24 -6.59 16.78
CA LEU A 103 -11.62 -5.80 15.61
C LEU A 103 -12.78 -6.50 14.88
N LEU A 104 -13.88 -5.78 14.75
CA LEU A 104 -15.07 -6.21 14.00
C LEU A 104 -15.23 -5.37 12.74
N VAL A 105 -15.42 -6.02 11.61
CA VAL A 105 -15.80 -5.37 10.34
C VAL A 105 -17.15 -5.95 9.94
N ASN A 106 -18.15 -5.08 9.81
CA ASN A 106 -19.55 -5.48 9.59
C ASN A 106 -20.06 -6.48 10.64
N GLY A 107 -19.61 -6.32 11.90
CA GLY A 107 -19.95 -7.20 13.01
C GLY A 107 -19.25 -8.56 13.02
N ILE A 108 -18.33 -8.81 12.09
CA ILE A 108 -17.58 -10.08 11.97
C ILE A 108 -16.13 -9.84 12.40
N PRO A 109 -15.55 -10.71 13.26
CA PRO A 109 -14.15 -10.61 13.65
C PRO A 109 -13.22 -10.62 12.44
N CYS A 110 -12.33 -9.63 12.38
CA CYS A 110 -11.33 -9.51 11.33
C CYS A 110 -10.15 -10.45 11.64
N SER A 111 -9.74 -11.26 10.66
CA SER A 111 -8.73 -12.31 10.82
C SER A 111 -7.48 -12.10 9.97
N TYR A 112 -7.18 -10.87 9.53
CA TYR A 112 -5.98 -10.60 8.76
C TYR A 112 -4.69 -10.60 9.58
N SER A 113 -4.80 -10.44 10.90
CA SER A 113 -3.69 -10.56 11.85
C SER A 113 -4.20 -11.15 13.18
N ASP A 114 -3.38 -11.98 13.82
CA ASP A 114 -3.68 -12.52 15.16
C ASP A 114 -3.79 -11.40 16.21
N GLY A 115 -3.07 -10.28 16.02
CA GLY A 115 -3.12 -9.09 16.85
C GLY A 115 -4.51 -8.44 16.93
N TYR A 116 -5.36 -8.66 15.93
CA TYR A 116 -6.71 -8.06 15.88
C TYR A 116 -7.72 -8.69 16.85
N SER A 117 -7.33 -9.72 17.58
CA SER A 117 -8.11 -10.35 18.65
C SER A 117 -7.69 -9.93 20.06
N SER A 118 -6.68 -9.06 20.22
CA SER A 118 -6.12 -8.65 21.51
C SER A 118 -5.69 -7.19 21.55
N ILE A 119 -6.49 -6.29 20.97
CA ILE A 119 -6.22 -4.87 20.87
C ILE A 119 -6.49 -4.20 22.23
N SER A 120 -5.47 -3.57 22.82
CA SER A 120 -5.58 -2.89 24.11
C SER A 120 -6.26 -1.52 24.00
N GLU A 121 -6.00 -0.79 22.90
CA GLU A 121 -6.54 0.55 22.66
C GLU A 121 -7.38 0.59 21.38
N ALA A 122 -8.68 0.79 21.55
CA ALA A 122 -9.62 0.87 20.44
C ALA A 122 -9.56 2.23 19.70
N GLY A 123 -9.15 3.30 20.40
CA GLY A 123 -9.08 4.65 19.82
C GLY A 123 -10.41 5.11 19.22
N LEU A 124 -10.39 5.65 18.02
CA LEU A 124 -11.59 6.10 17.30
C LEU A 124 -12.58 4.96 16.99
N ALA A 125 -12.11 3.72 16.89
CA ALA A 125 -12.96 2.56 16.64
C ALA A 125 -13.62 1.98 17.92
N ALA A 126 -13.55 2.66 19.07
CA ALA A 126 -14.28 2.27 20.27
C ALA A 126 -15.81 2.33 20.03
N ASP A 127 -16.26 3.36 19.34
CA ASP A 127 -17.62 3.45 18.81
C ASP A 127 -17.65 2.89 17.37
N MET A 128 -18.85 2.42 16.96
CA MET A 128 -19.01 1.91 15.60
C MET A 128 -18.95 3.07 14.59
N GLU A 129 -17.99 2.99 13.68
CA GLU A 129 -17.81 3.93 12.58
C GLU A 129 -18.26 3.29 11.27
N ILE A 130 -19.02 4.01 10.45
CA ILE A 130 -19.40 3.60 9.10
C ILE A 130 -18.59 4.43 8.13
N LEU A 131 -17.82 3.77 7.28
CA LEU A 131 -16.96 4.43 6.31
C LEU A 131 -17.78 5.05 5.19
N GLU A 132 -17.52 6.33 4.94
CA GLU A 132 -18.10 7.06 3.81
C GLU A 132 -17.41 6.68 2.48
N ASP A 133 -17.90 7.25 1.37
CA ASP A 133 -17.27 7.08 0.06
C ASP A 133 -15.82 7.54 0.09
N SER A 134 -14.94 6.74 -0.52
CA SER A 134 -13.49 6.97 -0.59
C SER A 134 -12.72 6.88 0.74
N GLN A 135 -13.36 6.44 1.82
CA GLN A 135 -12.71 6.24 3.12
C GLN A 135 -12.31 4.79 3.33
N TYR A 136 -11.08 4.61 3.79
CA TYR A 136 -10.52 3.31 4.15
C TYR A 136 -10.07 3.31 5.60
N PHE A 137 -10.35 2.24 6.32
CA PHE A 137 -9.81 2.04 7.66
C PHE A 137 -8.60 1.13 7.55
N VAL A 138 -7.45 1.63 7.96
CA VAL A 138 -6.17 0.91 7.85
C VAL A 138 -5.60 0.64 9.23
N MET A 139 -5.00 -0.54 9.42
CA MET A 139 -4.36 -0.93 10.66
C MET A 139 -3.00 -1.59 10.42
N GLY A 140 -2.13 -1.49 11.41
CA GLY A 140 -0.92 -2.30 11.46
C GLY A 140 -1.25 -3.75 11.83
N ASP A 141 -0.48 -4.71 11.30
CA ASP A 141 -0.62 -6.13 11.67
C ASP A 141 -0.23 -6.38 13.13
N ASN A 142 0.57 -5.47 13.71
CA ASN A 142 0.88 -5.39 15.14
C ASN A 142 0.21 -4.16 15.76
N PRO A 143 -1.04 -4.28 16.27
CA PRO A 143 -1.81 -3.13 16.78
C PRO A 143 -1.18 -2.43 17.99
N GLU A 144 -0.40 -3.14 18.79
CA GLU A 144 0.22 -2.61 20.01
C GLU A 144 1.42 -1.68 19.71
N ASP A 145 2.02 -1.80 18.52
CA ASP A 145 3.12 -0.94 18.04
C ASP A 145 2.73 -0.23 16.73
N SER A 146 1.47 0.21 16.64
CA SER A 146 0.94 0.82 15.42
C SER A 146 0.20 2.10 15.68
N GLU A 147 0.65 3.17 15.03
CA GLU A 147 -0.15 4.36 14.81
C GLU A 147 -0.89 4.19 13.47
N ASP A 148 -2.23 4.13 13.52
CA ASP A 148 -3.08 3.80 12.39
C ASP A 148 -4.45 4.50 12.50
N SER A 149 -5.46 4.05 11.75
CA SER A 149 -6.78 4.71 11.72
C SER A 149 -7.50 4.81 13.07
N ARG A 150 -7.06 4.10 14.09
CA ARG A 150 -7.55 4.26 15.46
C ARG A 150 -7.10 5.58 16.10
N SER A 151 -5.98 6.11 15.62
CA SER A 151 -5.42 7.37 16.12
C SER A 151 -6.06 8.57 15.42
N ALA A 152 -6.38 9.62 16.19
CA ALA A 152 -6.87 10.87 15.62
C ALA A 152 -5.85 11.58 14.70
N GLY A 153 -4.56 11.23 14.79
CA GLY A 153 -3.52 11.77 13.92
C GLY A 153 -3.55 11.20 12.50
N ILE A 154 -4.16 10.03 12.31
CA ILE A 154 -4.32 9.39 11.01
C ILE A 154 -5.79 9.35 10.59
N GLY A 155 -6.69 8.81 11.44
CA GLY A 155 -8.09 8.63 11.12
C GLY A 155 -8.32 7.73 9.89
N THR A 156 -9.44 7.90 9.22
CA THR A 156 -9.72 7.25 7.94
C THR A 156 -8.82 7.81 6.84
N VAL A 157 -8.30 6.93 5.99
CA VAL A 157 -7.44 7.29 4.86
C VAL A 157 -8.30 7.49 3.62
N GLN A 158 -8.10 8.59 2.91
CA GLN A 158 -8.81 8.88 1.67
C GLN A 158 -8.15 8.16 0.49
N ASP A 159 -8.93 7.85 -0.53
CA ASP A 159 -8.45 7.19 -1.77
C ASP A 159 -7.29 7.97 -2.41
N GLU A 160 -7.37 9.30 -2.42
CA GLU A 160 -6.35 10.19 -2.99
C GLU A 160 -5.03 10.20 -2.22
N ASP A 161 -5.03 9.81 -0.94
CA ASP A 161 -3.84 9.74 -0.09
C ASP A 161 -3.06 8.44 -0.29
N ILE A 162 -3.69 7.44 -0.94
CA ILE A 162 -3.10 6.12 -1.17
C ILE A 162 -2.14 6.19 -2.36
N ILE A 163 -0.86 5.96 -2.08
CA ILE A 163 0.22 5.94 -3.09
C ILE A 163 0.11 4.71 -3.98
N GLY A 164 -0.24 3.57 -3.41
CA GLY A 164 -0.37 2.30 -4.13
C GLY A 164 -0.32 1.08 -3.24
N SER A 165 -0.37 -0.10 -3.86
CA SER A 165 -0.30 -1.40 -3.19
C SER A 165 1.14 -1.83 -2.95
N VAL A 166 1.42 -2.33 -1.75
CA VAL A 166 2.69 -3.01 -1.43
C VAL A 166 2.61 -4.43 -1.98
N TRP A 167 3.53 -4.79 -2.86
CA TRP A 167 3.52 -6.10 -3.52
C TRP A 167 4.73 -6.97 -3.19
N LEU A 168 5.80 -6.39 -2.64
CA LEU A 168 7.00 -7.11 -2.26
C LEU A 168 7.71 -6.41 -1.10
N ALA A 169 8.05 -7.17 -0.06
CA ALA A 169 9.00 -6.75 0.97
C ALA A 169 10.39 -7.28 0.63
N LEU A 170 11.37 -6.41 0.59
CA LEU A 170 12.77 -6.76 0.34
C LEU A 170 13.44 -7.14 1.67
N PRO A 171 14.43 -8.04 1.66
CA PRO A 171 15.24 -8.30 2.85
C PRO A 171 15.80 -7.00 3.44
N ALA A 172 15.93 -6.93 4.77
CA ALA A 172 16.59 -5.81 5.41
C ALA A 172 18.06 -5.75 4.96
N ASP A 173 18.55 -4.54 4.65
CA ASP A 173 19.96 -4.35 4.32
C ASP A 173 20.82 -4.74 5.54
N GLY A 174 21.56 -5.85 5.44
CA GLY A 174 22.46 -6.33 6.50
C GLY A 174 22.22 -7.74 7.02
N SER A 175 21.17 -8.45 6.59
CA SER A 175 21.01 -9.87 6.87
C SER A 175 21.90 -10.71 5.93
N ARG A 176 23.19 -10.78 6.21
CA ARG A 176 24.09 -11.84 5.74
C ARG A 176 24.49 -12.71 6.90
#